data_995653290d5d11c01eee6b5374f60b1a
#
_entry.id   995653290d5d11c01eee6b5374f60b1a
#
_cell.length_a   1.000
_cell.length_b   1.000
_cell.length_c   1.000
_cell.angle_alpha   90.00
_cell.angle_beta   90.00
_cell.angle_gamma   90.00
#
_symmetry.space_group_name_H-M   'P 1'
#
loop_
_entity.id
_entity.type
_entity.pdbx_description
1 polymer ?
#
loop_
_entity_poly.entity_id
_entity_poly.type
_entity_poly.pdbx_seq_one_letter_code
_entity_poly.pdbx_strand_id
1 'polypeptide(L)'
;KQVLYLLPEIALTVQIMERLHRVFGDRLGIYHSKYSDAERVEIWQKQLSDHPYDVILGARSAVFLPFKNLGLVIIDEEHETSFKQQDPAPRYHARSAAIVLAKMYGAKTLLGTATPSMESYYNAQQGKYGLVELKTRYKGVQLPEIQVVDVKDLRHRKMMSGPFSPQLLAAVREALKNGQQAILFQNRRGFAPMVECKVCGWVPKCKNCDVSLTLHKSINLLTCHYCGYTYPVPTECPNCGSTEIMGRGFGTEKIEDQIAEIFPEAKIARMDLDTTRTRNAYERLIADFSEGRTNLLIGTQMVSKGLDFDKVSVVGILNADSMLNYPDFRAYEHAFMMMAQVSGRAGRKGKRGLVILQTKNPTLPVIGQVVHNDYEGLYQGILEERRTFHYPPFFHLINVFVKHKYDKVCEQASHELCKTLRSWFGGRVLGPDKPAVARVKTMNIRKIVIKLENGIDQQKVREYLKFAQQQMGKDPRYGALQIYYDVDPL
;
A
#
# COMPACT_ATOMS: atom_id res chain seq x y z
N LYS A 1 -9.79 -31.88 6.40
CA LYS A 1 -10.20 -30.69 5.60
C LYS A 1 -9.00 -29.79 5.37
N GLN A 2 -8.93 -29.17 4.20
CA GLN A 2 -7.85 -28.28 3.83
C GLN A 2 -8.07 -26.86 4.37
N VAL A 3 -6.98 -26.14 4.56
CA VAL A 3 -6.96 -24.73 4.99
C VAL A 3 -6.24 -23.88 3.96
N LEU A 4 -6.86 -22.77 3.57
CA LEU A 4 -6.20 -21.70 2.82
C LEU A 4 -5.88 -20.56 3.78
N TYR A 5 -4.59 -20.24 3.93
CA TYR A 5 -4.12 -19.13 4.74
C TYR A 5 -3.51 -18.06 3.84
N LEU A 6 -4.22 -16.96 3.66
CA LEU A 6 -3.79 -15.82 2.85
C LEU A 6 -3.08 -14.78 3.71
N LEU A 7 -1.92 -14.36 3.24
CA LEU A 7 -1.14 -13.25 3.78
C LEU A 7 -0.85 -12.23 2.69
N PRO A 8 -0.69 -10.94 3.02
CA PRO A 8 -0.06 -10.00 2.11
C PRO A 8 1.32 -10.49 1.68
N GLU A 9 1.69 -10.27 0.42
CA GLU A 9 2.95 -10.79 -0.13
C GLU A 9 4.19 -10.39 0.68
N ILE A 10 4.18 -9.16 1.20
CA ILE A 10 5.22 -8.60 2.07
C ILE A 10 5.27 -9.29 3.46
N ALA A 11 4.14 -9.81 3.96
CA ALA A 11 4.06 -10.50 5.24
C ALA A 11 4.44 -11.98 5.16
N LEU A 12 4.59 -12.55 3.96
CA LEU A 12 5.13 -13.89 3.73
C LEU A 12 6.65 -13.89 4.01
N THR A 13 7.00 -13.75 5.27
CA THR A 13 8.39 -13.77 5.72
C THR A 13 8.84 -15.20 6.02
N VAL A 14 10.16 -15.41 5.98
CA VAL A 14 10.76 -16.68 6.40
C VAL A 14 10.29 -17.08 7.80
N GLN A 15 10.13 -16.11 8.70
CA GLN A 15 9.70 -16.35 10.08
C GLN A 15 8.32 -17.03 10.17
N ILE A 16 7.33 -16.57 9.41
CA ILE A 16 5.99 -17.19 9.42
C ILE A 16 6.01 -18.56 8.74
N MET A 17 6.77 -18.69 7.64
CA MET A 17 6.93 -19.96 6.94
C MET A 17 7.56 -21.02 7.84
N GLU A 18 8.65 -20.69 8.54
CA GLU A 18 9.31 -21.59 9.48
C GLU A 18 8.43 -21.96 10.67
N ARG A 19 7.69 -20.99 11.24
CA ARG A 19 6.75 -21.27 12.35
C ARG A 19 5.70 -22.28 11.95
N LEU A 20 5.11 -22.13 10.78
CA LEU A 20 4.09 -23.07 10.29
C LEU A 20 4.71 -24.40 9.87
N HIS A 21 5.88 -24.40 9.27
CA HIS A 21 6.57 -25.64 8.88
C HIS A 21 6.93 -26.50 10.09
N ARG A 22 7.31 -25.90 11.24
CA ARG A 22 7.55 -26.66 12.49
C ARG A 22 6.31 -27.43 12.97
N VAL A 23 5.10 -26.91 12.67
CA VAL A 23 3.84 -27.53 13.10
C VAL A 23 3.30 -28.51 12.08
N PHE A 24 3.34 -28.16 10.80
CA PHE A 24 2.68 -28.90 9.73
C PHE A 24 3.64 -29.76 8.91
N GLY A 25 4.95 -29.47 8.92
CA GLY A 25 5.95 -30.21 8.12
C GLY A 25 5.57 -30.23 6.64
N ASP A 26 5.66 -31.40 6.02
CA ASP A 26 5.39 -31.64 4.61
C ASP A 26 3.90 -31.50 4.21
N ARG A 27 3.02 -31.31 5.18
CA ARG A 27 1.60 -31.02 4.95
C ARG A 27 1.32 -29.54 4.65
N LEU A 28 2.35 -28.67 4.76
CA LEU A 28 2.29 -27.26 4.43
C LEU A 28 2.78 -27.02 3.01
N GLY A 29 1.91 -26.50 2.15
CA GLY A 29 2.27 -25.95 0.85
C GLY A 29 2.42 -24.43 0.94
N ILE A 30 3.46 -23.87 0.34
CA ILE A 30 3.69 -22.42 0.29
C ILE A 30 3.57 -21.98 -1.15
N TYR A 31 2.63 -21.05 -1.43
CA TYR A 31 2.39 -20.53 -2.78
C TYR A 31 2.74 -19.06 -2.87
N HIS A 32 3.84 -18.75 -3.56
CA HIS A 32 4.42 -17.42 -3.61
C HIS A 32 4.69 -16.95 -5.05
N SER A 33 4.47 -15.68 -5.34
CA SER A 33 4.71 -15.09 -6.68
C SER A 33 6.17 -15.09 -7.11
N LYS A 34 7.12 -15.16 -6.15
CA LYS A 34 8.56 -15.27 -6.42
C LYS A 34 9.04 -16.68 -6.75
N TYR A 35 8.17 -17.68 -6.63
CA TYR A 35 8.49 -19.02 -7.06
C TYR A 35 8.52 -19.10 -8.59
N SER A 36 9.39 -19.94 -9.12
CA SER A 36 9.42 -20.26 -10.54
C SER A 36 8.11 -20.85 -11.01
N ASP A 37 7.85 -20.82 -12.30
CA ASP A 37 6.66 -21.45 -12.86
C ASP A 37 6.64 -22.95 -12.59
N ALA A 38 7.80 -23.62 -12.59
CA ALA A 38 7.92 -25.04 -12.26
C ALA A 38 7.47 -25.34 -10.81
N GLU A 39 7.98 -24.60 -9.82
CA GLU A 39 7.57 -24.77 -8.42
C GLU A 39 6.07 -24.53 -8.24
N ARG A 40 5.50 -23.54 -8.93
CA ARG A 40 4.04 -23.28 -8.88
C ARG A 40 3.24 -24.43 -9.50
N VAL A 41 3.72 -25.02 -10.58
CA VAL A 41 3.11 -26.20 -11.22
C VAL A 41 3.16 -27.40 -10.28
N GLU A 42 4.28 -27.66 -9.60
CA GLU A 42 4.41 -28.75 -8.62
C GLU A 42 3.37 -28.62 -7.50
N ILE A 43 3.20 -27.42 -6.94
CA ILE A 43 2.19 -27.17 -5.91
C ILE A 43 0.78 -27.42 -6.46
N TRP A 44 0.49 -26.98 -7.68
CA TRP A 44 -0.78 -27.21 -8.34
C TRP A 44 -1.05 -28.72 -8.54
N GLN A 45 -0.08 -29.45 -9.06
CA GLN A 45 -0.18 -30.91 -9.27
C GLN A 45 -0.36 -31.67 -7.95
N LYS A 46 0.37 -31.25 -6.90
CA LYS A 46 0.22 -31.82 -5.55
C LYS A 46 -1.19 -31.60 -5.01
N GLN A 47 -1.80 -30.45 -5.24
CA GLN A 47 -3.17 -30.17 -4.82
C GLN A 47 -4.22 -31.03 -5.57
N LEU A 48 -3.93 -31.43 -6.81
CA LEU A 48 -4.78 -32.32 -7.59
C LEU A 48 -4.56 -33.81 -7.27
N SER A 49 -3.46 -34.17 -6.61
CA SER A 49 -3.10 -35.56 -6.25
C SER A 49 -3.99 -36.10 -5.13
N ASP A 50 -3.86 -37.39 -4.84
CA ASP A 50 -4.60 -38.05 -3.75
C ASP A 50 -4.13 -37.61 -2.36
N HIS A 51 -2.93 -37.03 -2.28
CA HIS A 51 -2.34 -36.52 -1.04
C HIS A 51 -2.04 -35.02 -1.14
N PRO A 52 -3.09 -34.15 -1.24
CA PRO A 52 -2.90 -32.72 -1.29
C PRO A 52 -2.34 -32.16 0.02
N TYR A 53 -1.84 -30.93 0.00
CA TYR A 53 -1.46 -30.24 1.23
C TYR A 53 -2.68 -30.02 2.13
N ASP A 54 -2.49 -30.17 3.45
CA ASP A 54 -3.51 -29.83 4.45
C ASP A 54 -3.67 -28.32 4.60
N VAL A 55 -2.56 -27.60 4.53
CA VAL A 55 -2.50 -26.14 4.67
C VAL A 55 -1.78 -25.54 3.48
N ILE A 56 -2.40 -24.62 2.81
CA ILE A 56 -1.77 -23.73 1.82
C ILE A 56 -1.57 -22.35 2.43
N LEU A 57 -0.32 -21.97 2.58
CA LEU A 57 0.06 -20.60 2.92
C LEU A 57 0.39 -19.85 1.62
N GLY A 58 -0.25 -18.73 1.36
CA GLY A 58 0.01 -18.03 0.12
C GLY A 58 -0.40 -16.57 0.10
N ALA A 59 0.04 -15.89 -0.96
CA ALA A 59 -0.38 -14.55 -1.29
C ALA A 59 -1.69 -14.56 -2.09
N ARG A 60 -2.09 -13.40 -2.57
CA ARG A 60 -3.33 -13.13 -3.32
C ARG A 60 -3.74 -14.22 -4.32
N SER A 61 -2.81 -14.71 -5.14
CA SER A 61 -3.11 -15.67 -6.21
C SER A 61 -3.37 -17.10 -5.72
N ALA A 62 -3.05 -17.42 -4.46
CA ALA A 62 -3.30 -18.74 -3.89
C ALA A 62 -4.81 -19.09 -3.83
N VAL A 63 -5.68 -18.08 -3.90
CA VAL A 63 -7.14 -18.27 -3.94
C VAL A 63 -7.61 -19.09 -5.15
N PHE A 64 -6.81 -19.20 -6.20
CA PHE A 64 -7.14 -19.96 -7.40
C PHE A 64 -6.58 -21.37 -7.43
N LEU A 65 -5.86 -21.80 -6.40
CA LEU A 65 -5.41 -23.19 -6.32
C LEU A 65 -6.60 -24.14 -6.21
N PRO A 66 -6.50 -25.35 -6.78
CA PRO A 66 -7.56 -26.34 -6.66
C PRO A 66 -7.57 -26.96 -5.25
N PHE A 67 -8.74 -26.95 -4.63
CA PHE A 67 -8.98 -27.61 -3.34
C PHE A 67 -9.95 -28.77 -3.54
N LYS A 68 -9.70 -29.92 -2.88
CA LYS A 68 -10.62 -31.04 -2.86
C LYS A 68 -11.66 -30.92 -1.73
N ASN A 69 -11.23 -30.47 -0.56
CA ASN A 69 -12.07 -30.40 0.64
C ASN A 69 -11.68 -29.20 1.52
N LEU A 70 -11.91 -27.99 1.02
CA LEU A 70 -11.63 -26.76 1.76
C LEU A 70 -12.57 -26.64 2.97
N GLY A 71 -12.02 -26.43 4.15
CA GLY A 71 -12.78 -26.32 5.40
C GLY A 71 -12.63 -24.99 6.12
N LEU A 72 -11.53 -24.29 5.88
CA LEU A 72 -11.25 -22.98 6.50
C LEU A 72 -10.45 -22.11 5.55
N VAL A 73 -10.83 -20.85 5.49
CA VAL A 73 -10.05 -19.78 4.84
C VAL A 73 -9.67 -18.76 5.90
N ILE A 74 -8.39 -18.49 6.05
CA ILE A 74 -7.85 -17.46 6.94
C ILE A 74 -7.28 -16.34 6.07
N ILE A 75 -7.64 -15.11 6.36
CA ILE A 75 -7.12 -13.92 5.68
C ILE A 75 -6.56 -13.00 6.76
N ASP A 76 -5.26 -12.98 6.90
CA ASP A 76 -4.58 -12.12 7.85
C ASP A 76 -4.27 -10.76 7.23
N GLU A 77 -4.26 -9.72 8.05
CA GLU A 77 -4.18 -8.33 7.58
C GLU A 77 -5.20 -8.03 6.47
N GLU A 78 -6.47 -8.41 6.69
CA GLU A 78 -7.54 -8.39 5.68
C GLU A 78 -7.75 -7.03 5.00
N HIS A 79 -7.34 -5.94 5.69
CA HIS A 79 -7.42 -4.56 5.23
C HIS A 79 -6.38 -4.22 4.14
N GLU A 80 -5.43 -5.11 3.89
CA GLU A 80 -4.30 -4.81 3.02
C GLU A 80 -4.69 -4.60 1.56
N THR A 81 -4.27 -3.46 1.01
CA THR A 81 -4.55 -3.08 -0.37
C THR A 81 -3.91 -4.02 -1.40
N SER A 82 -2.85 -4.75 -1.01
CA SER A 82 -2.18 -5.73 -1.86
C SER A 82 -3.03 -6.95 -2.21
N PHE A 83 -4.13 -7.19 -1.51
CA PHE A 83 -5.12 -8.20 -1.88
C PHE A 83 -5.94 -7.82 -3.12
N LYS A 84 -5.94 -6.55 -3.53
CA LYS A 84 -6.54 -6.11 -4.80
C LYS A 84 -5.53 -6.25 -5.93
N GLN A 85 -5.88 -7.01 -6.97
CA GLN A 85 -5.12 -7.05 -8.22
C GLN A 85 -5.46 -5.84 -9.08
N GLN A 86 -4.45 -5.04 -9.41
CA GLN A 86 -4.62 -3.88 -10.28
C GLN A 86 -4.29 -4.23 -11.74
N ASP A 87 -3.21 -4.97 -11.96
CA ASP A 87 -2.75 -5.42 -13.26
C ASP A 87 -2.02 -6.76 -13.10
N PRO A 88 -2.18 -7.72 -14.01
CA PRO A 88 -3.11 -7.75 -15.14
C PRO A 88 -4.57 -7.96 -14.72
N ALA A 89 -5.50 -7.92 -15.69
CA ALA A 89 -6.86 -8.42 -15.47
C ALA A 89 -6.86 -9.95 -15.24
N PRO A 90 -7.84 -10.49 -14.48
CA PRO A 90 -8.98 -9.82 -13.82
C PRO A 90 -8.55 -9.03 -12.58
N ARG A 91 -9.17 -7.85 -12.37
CA ARG A 91 -8.88 -6.97 -11.22
C ARG A 91 -9.71 -7.36 -10.00
N TYR A 92 -9.49 -8.59 -9.51
CA TYR A 92 -10.21 -9.13 -8.37
C TYR A 92 -9.61 -8.64 -7.04
N HIS A 93 -10.42 -8.73 -5.99
CA HIS A 93 -9.96 -8.58 -4.60
C HIS A 93 -9.90 -9.97 -3.96
N ALA A 94 -8.71 -10.41 -3.55
CA ALA A 94 -8.52 -11.77 -3.05
C ALA A 94 -9.34 -12.08 -1.79
N ARG A 95 -9.51 -11.11 -0.87
CA ARG A 95 -10.38 -11.27 0.30
C ARG A 95 -11.81 -11.62 -0.14
N SER A 96 -12.39 -10.86 -1.05
CA SER A 96 -13.76 -11.10 -1.54
C SER A 96 -13.86 -12.42 -2.31
N ALA A 97 -12.88 -12.73 -3.16
CA ALA A 97 -12.83 -13.99 -3.89
C ALA A 97 -12.71 -15.20 -2.95
N ALA A 98 -11.90 -15.09 -1.90
CA ALA A 98 -11.71 -16.13 -0.91
C ALA A 98 -12.97 -16.39 -0.04
N ILE A 99 -13.73 -15.33 0.28
CA ILE A 99 -15.03 -15.48 0.97
C ILE A 99 -16.03 -16.23 0.07
N VAL A 100 -16.07 -15.90 -1.23
CA VAL A 100 -16.92 -16.60 -2.19
C VAL A 100 -16.46 -18.07 -2.34
N LEU A 101 -15.16 -18.32 -2.46
CA LEU A 101 -14.58 -19.65 -2.52
C LEU A 101 -14.98 -20.47 -1.28
N ALA A 102 -14.82 -19.91 -0.07
CA ALA A 102 -15.22 -20.57 1.16
C ALA A 102 -16.71 -20.95 1.15
N LYS A 103 -17.58 -20.02 0.69
CA LYS A 103 -19.02 -20.29 0.57
C LYS A 103 -19.31 -21.46 -0.39
N MET A 104 -18.60 -21.54 -1.52
CA MET A 104 -18.77 -22.65 -2.50
C MET A 104 -18.43 -24.02 -1.91
N TYR A 105 -17.48 -24.08 -0.97
CA TYR A 105 -17.08 -25.32 -0.28
C TYR A 105 -17.80 -25.56 1.06
N GLY A 106 -18.70 -24.66 1.49
CA GLY A 106 -19.25 -24.69 2.84
C GLY A 106 -18.19 -24.53 3.94
N ALA A 107 -17.06 -23.90 3.61
CA ALA A 107 -15.96 -23.62 4.52
C ALA A 107 -16.23 -22.39 5.38
N LYS A 108 -15.55 -22.31 6.53
CA LYS A 108 -15.55 -21.11 7.38
C LYS A 108 -14.52 -20.10 6.88
N THR A 109 -14.77 -18.82 7.15
CA THR A 109 -13.82 -17.73 6.86
C THR A 109 -13.46 -16.99 8.14
N LEU A 110 -12.16 -16.73 8.34
CA LEU A 110 -11.62 -15.92 9.43
C LEU A 110 -10.86 -14.74 8.83
N LEU A 111 -11.31 -13.53 9.15
CA LEU A 111 -10.61 -12.29 8.79
C LEU A 111 -9.86 -11.79 10.02
N GLY A 112 -8.54 -11.70 9.93
CA GLY A 112 -7.67 -11.24 11.01
C GLY A 112 -7.08 -9.87 10.70
N THR A 113 -7.10 -8.95 11.68
CA THR A 113 -6.50 -7.63 11.54
C THR A 113 -6.45 -6.90 12.88
N ALA A 114 -5.49 -5.99 13.04
CA ALA A 114 -5.47 -5.03 14.15
C ALA A 114 -6.22 -3.73 13.81
N THR A 115 -6.39 -3.45 12.52
CA THR A 115 -7.03 -2.24 11.98
C THR A 115 -7.95 -2.65 10.83
N PRO A 116 -9.19 -3.06 11.11
CA PRO A 116 -10.10 -3.55 10.07
C PRO A 116 -10.29 -2.55 8.92
N SER A 117 -10.56 -3.06 7.71
CA SER A 117 -11.07 -2.20 6.65
C SER A 117 -12.48 -1.70 7.01
N MET A 118 -12.81 -0.47 6.60
CA MET A 118 -14.13 0.12 6.89
C MET A 118 -15.27 -0.78 6.39
N GLU A 119 -15.09 -1.42 5.24
CA GLU A 119 -16.09 -2.32 4.65
C GLU A 119 -16.27 -3.60 5.45
N SER A 120 -15.19 -4.22 5.95
CA SER A 120 -15.28 -5.44 6.77
C SER A 120 -15.87 -5.16 8.14
N TYR A 121 -15.43 -4.09 8.77
CA TYR A 121 -15.96 -3.69 10.07
C TYR A 121 -17.44 -3.29 9.99
N TYR A 122 -17.82 -2.54 8.94
CA TYR A 122 -19.24 -2.23 8.67
C TYR A 122 -20.08 -3.50 8.51
N ASN A 123 -19.61 -4.49 7.75
CA ASN A 123 -20.32 -5.75 7.60
C ASN A 123 -20.43 -6.53 8.92
N ALA A 124 -19.46 -6.44 9.80
CA ALA A 124 -19.54 -7.01 11.14
C ALA A 124 -20.56 -6.27 12.02
N GLN A 125 -20.55 -4.94 12.00
CA GLN A 125 -21.53 -4.12 12.73
C GLN A 125 -22.98 -4.32 12.23
N GLN A 126 -23.16 -4.62 10.94
CA GLN A 126 -24.46 -4.96 10.36
C GLN A 126 -24.87 -6.43 10.58
N GLY A 127 -24.11 -7.20 11.35
CA GLY A 127 -24.41 -8.60 11.65
C GLY A 127 -24.22 -9.58 10.49
N LYS A 128 -23.60 -9.13 9.37
CA LYS A 128 -23.24 -10.01 8.24
C LYS A 128 -22.05 -10.91 8.56
N TYR A 129 -21.15 -10.44 9.43
CA TYR A 129 -19.99 -11.17 9.94
C TYR A 129 -20.09 -11.24 11.47
N GLY A 130 -19.57 -12.32 12.06
CA GLY A 130 -19.34 -12.36 13.50
C GLY A 130 -18.12 -11.49 13.84
N LEU A 131 -18.20 -10.73 14.93
CA LEU A 131 -17.11 -9.89 15.42
C LEU A 131 -16.53 -10.50 16.69
N VAL A 132 -15.21 -10.69 16.71
CA VAL A 132 -14.46 -11.05 17.93
C VAL A 132 -13.36 -10.03 18.15
N GLU A 133 -13.40 -9.34 19.27
CA GLU A 133 -12.42 -8.34 19.64
C GLU A 133 -11.45 -8.87 20.70
N LEU A 134 -10.17 -8.84 20.39
CA LEU A 134 -9.10 -9.14 21.34
C LEU A 134 -8.58 -7.84 21.95
N LYS A 135 -9.12 -7.45 23.11
CA LYS A 135 -8.81 -6.17 23.77
C LYS A 135 -7.50 -6.18 24.57
N THR A 136 -6.95 -7.35 24.85
CA THR A 136 -5.70 -7.50 25.60
C THR A 136 -4.61 -8.10 24.73
N ARG A 137 -3.41 -7.53 24.78
CA ARG A 137 -2.24 -8.09 24.11
C ARG A 137 -1.70 -9.32 24.84
N TYR A 138 -1.13 -10.23 24.07
CA TYR A 138 -0.45 -11.39 24.63
C TYR A 138 0.58 -10.98 25.68
N LYS A 139 0.57 -11.64 26.85
CA LYS A 139 1.40 -11.31 28.01
C LYS A 139 1.26 -9.89 28.58
N GLY A 140 0.14 -9.21 28.33
CA GLY A 140 -0.11 -7.87 28.88
C GLY A 140 0.81 -6.76 28.39
N VAL A 141 1.47 -6.93 27.24
CA VAL A 141 2.39 -5.93 26.67
C VAL A 141 1.61 -4.64 26.38
N GLN A 142 2.06 -3.52 26.93
CA GLN A 142 1.44 -2.22 26.73
C GLN A 142 1.67 -1.69 25.30
N LEU A 143 0.75 -0.84 24.85
CA LEU A 143 0.95 -0.06 23.63
C LEU A 143 2.11 0.92 23.81
N PRO A 144 2.87 1.23 22.74
CA PRO A 144 3.93 2.22 22.82
C PRO A 144 3.37 3.59 23.20
N GLU A 145 4.21 4.41 23.78
CA GLU A 145 3.92 5.83 23.96
C GLU A 145 4.12 6.56 22.63
N ILE A 146 3.15 7.38 22.22
CA ILE A 146 3.25 8.15 20.98
C ILE A 146 3.38 9.63 21.35
N GLN A 147 4.54 10.20 21.07
CA GLN A 147 4.80 11.63 21.21
C GLN A 147 4.64 12.31 19.86
N VAL A 148 3.68 13.22 19.78
CA VAL A 148 3.46 14.05 18.56
C VAL A 148 4.36 15.26 18.58
N VAL A 149 5.03 15.50 17.47
CA VAL A 149 5.95 16.64 17.31
C VAL A 149 5.47 17.55 16.18
N ASP A 150 5.23 18.82 16.49
CA ASP A 150 4.92 19.84 15.50
C ASP A 150 6.19 20.29 14.76
N VAL A 151 6.39 19.75 13.56
CA VAL A 151 7.54 20.12 12.74
C VAL A 151 7.41 21.47 12.07
N LYS A 152 6.20 22.07 12.03
CA LYS A 152 6.00 23.43 11.47
C LYS A 152 6.61 24.46 12.42
N ASP A 153 6.29 24.39 13.71
CA ASP A 153 6.86 25.25 14.75
C ASP A 153 8.39 25.09 14.84
N LEU A 154 8.89 23.85 14.89
CA LEU A 154 10.33 23.57 14.97
C LEU A 154 11.10 24.10 13.74
N ARG A 155 10.52 24.04 12.55
CA ARG A 155 11.13 24.61 11.35
C ARG A 155 11.18 26.13 11.41
N HIS A 156 10.11 26.76 11.87
CA HIS A 156 10.08 28.20 12.06
C HIS A 156 11.18 28.68 13.04
N ARG A 157 11.41 27.91 14.12
CA ARG A 157 12.47 28.15 15.10
C ARG A 157 13.86 27.68 14.65
N LYS A 158 14.01 27.12 13.44
CA LYS A 158 15.27 26.55 12.92
C LYS A 158 15.89 25.46 13.78
N MET A 159 15.06 24.70 14.50
CA MET A 159 15.51 23.62 15.42
C MET A 159 15.60 22.26 14.74
N MET A 160 15.16 22.12 13.49
CA MET A 160 15.20 20.84 12.77
C MET A 160 16.58 20.58 12.17
N SER A 161 17.10 19.34 12.32
CA SER A 161 18.27 18.84 11.58
C SER A 161 17.77 18.05 10.35
N GLY A 162 17.65 18.69 9.20
CA GLY A 162 17.05 18.07 8.03
C GLY A 162 15.60 17.64 8.28
N PRO A 163 15.24 16.36 8.16
CA PRO A 163 13.90 15.84 8.44
C PRO A 163 13.70 15.48 9.94
N PHE A 164 14.72 15.61 10.78
CA PHE A 164 14.69 15.10 12.14
C PHE A 164 14.44 16.19 13.16
N SER A 165 13.49 15.98 14.06
CA SER A 165 13.28 16.83 15.22
C SER A 165 14.28 16.55 16.33
N PRO A 166 14.57 17.53 17.23
CA PRO A 166 15.42 17.31 18.38
C PRO A 166 14.94 16.14 19.27
N GLN A 167 13.63 16.01 19.44
CA GLN A 167 13.01 14.92 20.22
C GLN A 167 13.31 13.55 19.61
N LEU A 168 13.20 13.43 18.29
CA LEU A 168 13.52 12.19 17.60
C LEU A 168 14.99 11.85 17.74
N LEU A 169 15.89 12.83 17.51
CA LEU A 169 17.33 12.60 17.62
C LEU A 169 17.75 12.22 19.04
N ALA A 170 17.15 12.84 20.05
CA ALA A 170 17.39 12.50 21.45
C ALA A 170 16.96 11.05 21.76
N ALA A 171 15.74 10.66 21.33
CA ALA A 171 15.23 9.31 21.52
C ALA A 171 16.10 8.24 20.83
N VAL A 172 16.51 8.49 19.57
CA VAL A 172 17.40 7.57 18.83
C VAL A 172 18.75 7.45 19.54
N ARG A 173 19.35 8.56 19.97
CA ARG A 173 20.63 8.57 20.70
C ARG A 173 20.56 7.74 21.98
N GLU A 174 19.49 7.90 22.75
CA GLU A 174 19.28 7.15 23.98
C GLU A 174 19.13 5.64 23.70
N ALA A 175 18.34 5.28 22.67
CA ALA A 175 18.17 3.88 22.27
C ALA A 175 19.51 3.24 21.89
N LEU A 176 20.29 3.90 21.03
CA LEU A 176 21.60 3.39 20.59
C LEU A 176 22.59 3.27 21.75
N LYS A 177 22.64 4.26 22.66
CA LYS A 177 23.47 4.23 23.84
C LYS A 177 23.14 3.05 24.78
N ASN A 178 21.88 2.66 24.85
CA ASN A 178 21.39 1.55 25.65
C ASN A 178 21.50 0.18 24.93
N GLY A 179 22.15 0.11 23.77
CA GLY A 179 22.27 -1.12 22.98
C GLY A 179 20.95 -1.59 22.36
N GLN A 180 19.97 -0.69 22.27
CA GLN A 180 18.67 -0.94 21.66
C GLN A 180 18.69 -0.52 20.20
N GLN A 181 17.59 -0.81 19.50
CA GLN A 181 17.44 -0.52 18.09
C GLN A 181 16.35 0.54 17.85
N ALA A 182 16.49 1.27 16.73
CA ALA A 182 15.52 2.23 16.30
C ALA A 182 15.08 1.97 14.86
N ILE A 183 13.83 2.34 14.53
CA ILE A 183 13.28 2.33 13.18
C ILE A 183 12.89 3.74 12.78
N LEU A 184 13.36 4.20 11.63
CA LEU A 184 12.92 5.45 11.00
C LEU A 184 12.00 5.12 9.83
N PHE A 185 10.74 5.44 9.98
CA PHE A 185 9.72 5.20 8.97
C PHE A 185 9.52 6.43 8.09
N GLN A 186 9.66 6.23 6.78
CA GLN A 186 9.35 7.23 5.76
C GLN A 186 8.36 6.64 4.76
N ASN A 187 7.14 7.17 4.70
CA ASN A 187 6.22 6.76 3.64
C ASN A 187 6.69 7.29 2.29
N ARG A 188 7.08 6.38 1.38
CA ARG A 188 7.60 6.73 0.05
C ARG A 188 6.51 7.03 -0.98
N ARG A 189 5.25 6.70 -0.73
CA ARG A 189 4.17 6.97 -1.68
C ARG A 189 3.96 8.48 -1.82
N GLY A 190 4.47 9.05 -2.92
CA GLY A 190 4.40 10.46 -3.26
C GLY A 190 5.73 11.23 -3.23
N PHE A 191 6.82 10.65 -2.71
CA PHE A 191 8.15 11.29 -2.67
C PHE A 191 9.23 10.36 -3.24
N ALA A 192 9.14 10.03 -4.52
CA ALA A 192 10.32 9.55 -5.22
C ALA A 192 11.36 10.69 -5.25
N PRO A 193 12.66 10.44 -5.02
CA PRO A 193 13.68 11.46 -5.22
C PRO A 193 13.55 11.97 -6.64
N MET A 194 13.18 13.22 -6.79
CA MET A 194 12.99 13.89 -8.08
C MET A 194 13.98 15.03 -8.18
N VAL A 195 14.23 15.45 -9.39
CA VAL A 195 15.00 16.64 -9.68
C VAL A 195 14.01 17.80 -9.84
N GLU A 196 14.32 18.97 -9.28
CA GLU A 196 13.55 20.19 -9.42
C GLU A 196 14.47 21.38 -9.68
N CYS A 197 14.08 22.26 -10.57
CA CYS A 197 14.74 23.54 -10.75
C CYS A 197 14.37 24.48 -9.59
N LYS A 198 15.36 25.02 -8.88
CA LYS A 198 15.14 25.95 -7.78
C LYS A 198 14.49 27.28 -8.22
N VAL A 199 14.77 27.71 -9.44
CA VAL A 199 14.33 29.01 -9.95
C VAL A 199 12.88 28.98 -10.40
N CYS A 200 12.50 28.01 -11.25
CA CYS A 200 11.15 27.98 -11.84
C CYS A 200 10.27 26.81 -11.38
N GLY A 201 10.76 25.93 -10.50
CA GLY A 201 9.99 24.78 -10.00
C GLY A 201 9.79 23.67 -11.03
N TRP A 202 10.45 23.71 -12.19
CA TRP A 202 10.35 22.66 -13.19
C TRP A 202 10.82 21.32 -12.65
N VAL A 203 10.03 20.26 -12.93
CA VAL A 203 10.33 18.86 -12.56
C VAL A 203 10.33 18.01 -13.84
N PRO A 204 11.38 17.19 -14.09
CA PRO A 204 11.43 16.34 -15.26
C PRO A 204 10.34 15.26 -15.23
N LYS A 205 9.64 15.13 -16.35
CA LYS A 205 8.61 14.11 -16.56
C LYS A 205 9.04 13.11 -17.61
N CYS A 206 8.52 11.90 -17.51
CA CYS A 206 8.74 10.89 -18.52
C CYS A 206 8.10 11.28 -19.85
N LYS A 207 8.82 11.09 -20.97
CA LYS A 207 8.28 11.37 -22.33
C LYS A 207 7.14 10.42 -22.70
N ASN A 208 7.13 9.19 -22.17
CA ASN A 208 6.14 8.16 -22.48
C ASN A 208 5.00 8.10 -21.46
N CYS A 209 5.24 8.56 -20.23
CA CYS A 209 4.28 8.56 -19.13
C CYS A 209 4.11 9.98 -18.59
N ASP A 210 2.97 10.30 -18.01
CA ASP A 210 2.76 11.61 -17.40
C ASP A 210 3.06 11.55 -15.90
N VAL A 211 4.31 11.16 -15.58
CA VAL A 211 4.80 11.01 -14.21
C VAL A 211 6.15 11.67 -14.07
N SER A 212 6.43 12.19 -12.88
CA SER A 212 7.76 12.68 -12.52
C SER A 212 8.76 11.53 -12.52
N LEU A 213 9.99 11.82 -12.97
CA LEU A 213 11.07 10.85 -12.99
C LEU A 213 11.72 10.74 -11.61
N THR A 214 12.13 9.53 -11.26
CA THR A 214 12.85 9.25 -10.02
C THR A 214 14.35 9.33 -10.25
N LEU A 215 15.06 10.09 -9.43
CA LEU A 215 16.52 10.17 -9.44
C LEU A 215 17.13 8.96 -8.72
N HIS A 216 17.92 8.17 -9.42
CA HIS A 216 18.78 7.13 -8.85
C HIS A 216 20.21 7.67 -8.73
N LYS A 217 20.57 8.16 -7.55
CA LYS A 217 21.86 8.81 -7.31
C LYS A 217 23.06 7.91 -7.60
N SER A 218 22.96 6.61 -7.27
CA SER A 218 24.06 5.64 -7.47
C SER A 218 24.53 5.52 -8.91
N ILE A 219 23.62 5.74 -9.88
CA ILE A 219 23.91 5.67 -11.32
C ILE A 219 23.73 7.03 -12.01
N ASN A 220 23.37 8.08 -11.26
CA ASN A 220 23.10 9.44 -11.74
C ASN A 220 22.14 9.49 -12.94
N LEU A 221 21.07 8.70 -12.89
CA LEU A 221 20.04 8.63 -13.91
C LEU A 221 18.65 8.89 -13.34
N LEU A 222 17.79 9.46 -14.18
CA LEU A 222 16.36 9.61 -13.92
C LEU A 222 15.61 8.43 -14.52
N THR A 223 14.81 7.73 -13.73
CA THR A 223 14.07 6.53 -14.19
C THR A 223 12.57 6.71 -14.03
N CYS A 224 11.83 6.31 -15.04
CA CYS A 224 10.37 6.17 -14.96
C CYS A 224 10.00 4.80 -14.42
N HIS A 225 9.41 4.72 -13.22
CA HIS A 225 9.00 3.45 -12.61
C HIS A 225 7.76 2.79 -13.25
N TYR A 226 7.12 3.46 -14.23
CA TYR A 226 5.98 2.88 -14.97
C TYR A 226 6.41 2.17 -16.26
N CYS A 227 7.39 2.72 -16.99
CA CYS A 227 7.83 2.13 -18.25
C CYS A 227 9.31 1.69 -18.26
N GLY A 228 10.05 1.94 -17.18
CA GLY A 228 11.47 1.58 -17.05
C GLY A 228 12.44 2.44 -17.86
N TYR A 229 11.95 3.43 -18.61
CA TYR A 229 12.82 4.28 -19.43
C TYR A 229 13.70 5.17 -18.57
N THR A 230 14.98 5.29 -18.92
CA THR A 230 15.98 6.08 -18.20
C THR A 230 16.40 7.32 -19.00
N TYR A 231 16.69 8.40 -18.27
CA TYR A 231 17.11 9.68 -18.82
C TYR A 231 18.35 10.18 -18.07
N PRO A 232 19.26 10.91 -18.72
CA PRO A 232 20.31 11.60 -18.00
C PRO A 232 19.71 12.72 -17.13
N VAL A 233 20.39 13.06 -16.05
CA VAL A 233 20.08 14.25 -15.27
C VAL A 233 20.46 15.47 -16.10
N PRO A 234 19.55 16.40 -16.40
CA PRO A 234 19.89 17.59 -17.19
C PRO A 234 20.82 18.52 -16.39
N THR A 235 21.79 19.10 -17.06
CA THR A 235 22.73 20.09 -16.50
C THR A 235 22.12 21.48 -16.40
N GLU A 236 21.16 21.77 -17.28
CA GLU A 236 20.43 23.04 -17.33
C GLU A 236 18.93 22.78 -17.38
N CYS A 237 18.16 23.67 -16.77
CA CYS A 237 16.71 23.60 -16.78
C CYS A 237 16.15 23.84 -18.18
N PRO A 238 15.43 22.89 -18.79
CA PRO A 238 14.86 23.08 -20.13
C PRO A 238 13.79 24.19 -20.18
N ASN A 239 13.27 24.63 -19.02
CA ASN A 239 12.22 25.65 -18.95
C ASN A 239 12.77 27.09 -18.79
N CYS A 240 13.86 27.27 -18.04
CA CYS A 240 14.37 28.61 -17.73
C CYS A 240 15.89 28.76 -17.90
N GLY A 241 16.62 27.73 -18.37
CA GLY A 241 18.07 27.81 -18.59
C GLY A 241 18.93 27.78 -17.33
N SER A 242 18.33 27.77 -16.13
CA SER A 242 19.06 27.76 -14.87
C SER A 242 19.84 26.46 -14.66
N THR A 243 21.06 26.56 -14.16
CA THR A 243 21.87 25.40 -13.74
C THR A 243 21.57 24.96 -12.31
N GLU A 244 20.71 25.69 -11.58
CA GLU A 244 20.31 25.34 -10.22
C GLU A 244 19.28 24.23 -10.18
N ILE A 245 19.70 23.04 -10.62
CA ILE A 245 18.89 21.81 -10.58
C ILE A 245 19.28 21.01 -9.36
N MET A 246 18.31 20.74 -8.48
CA MET A 246 18.54 19.99 -7.25
C MET A 246 17.68 18.75 -7.16
N GLY A 247 18.25 17.70 -6.58
CA GLY A 247 17.44 16.58 -6.10
C GLY A 247 16.47 17.03 -5.00
N ARG A 248 15.15 16.93 -5.25
CA ARG A 248 14.11 17.18 -4.26
C ARG A 248 13.49 15.86 -3.84
N GLY A 249 13.28 15.73 -2.57
CA GLY A 249 12.65 14.56 -1.97
C GLY A 249 13.55 13.93 -0.91
N PHE A 250 12.94 13.61 0.20
CA PHE A 250 13.58 12.81 1.24
C PHE A 250 13.35 11.33 0.90
N GLY A 251 14.09 10.81 -0.09
CA GLY A 251 14.18 9.36 -0.27
C GLY A 251 14.88 8.74 0.94
N THR A 252 14.67 7.45 1.17
CA THR A 252 15.33 6.68 2.23
C THR A 252 16.85 6.80 2.17
N GLU A 253 17.42 6.92 0.97
CA GLU A 253 18.86 7.14 0.73
C GLU A 253 19.35 8.48 1.34
N LYS A 254 18.64 9.58 1.10
CA LYS A 254 19.00 10.87 1.70
C LYS A 254 18.83 10.88 3.21
N ILE A 255 17.84 10.15 3.73
CA ILE A 255 17.65 9.98 5.17
C ILE A 255 18.84 9.20 5.75
N GLU A 256 19.28 8.14 5.05
CA GLU A 256 20.46 7.35 5.41
C GLU A 256 21.71 8.21 5.48
N ASP A 257 22.02 8.99 4.43
CA ASP A 257 23.15 9.91 4.38
C ASP A 257 23.15 10.86 5.58
N GLN A 258 22.01 11.55 5.80
CA GLN A 258 21.90 12.58 6.85
C GLN A 258 21.96 12.00 8.26
N ILE A 259 21.37 10.82 8.50
CA ILE A 259 21.41 10.22 9.82
C ILE A 259 22.78 9.61 10.13
N ALA A 260 23.51 9.14 9.10
CA ALA A 260 24.89 8.67 9.24
C ALA A 260 25.86 9.80 9.65
N GLU A 261 25.64 11.00 9.15
CA GLU A 261 26.40 12.19 9.59
C GLU A 261 26.15 12.55 11.06
N ILE A 262 24.90 12.34 11.53
CA ILE A 262 24.50 12.68 12.93
C ILE A 262 24.93 11.57 13.91
N PHE A 263 24.90 10.30 13.49
CA PHE A 263 25.25 9.12 14.28
C PHE A 263 26.27 8.25 13.55
N PRO A 264 27.55 8.67 13.49
CA PRO A 264 28.60 7.91 12.79
C PRO A 264 28.81 6.50 13.35
N GLU A 265 28.47 6.30 14.63
CA GLU A 265 28.56 5.01 15.31
C GLU A 265 27.40 4.06 15.00
N ALA A 266 26.33 4.54 14.37
CA ALA A 266 25.17 3.72 14.07
C ALA A 266 25.44 2.77 12.90
N LYS A 267 25.04 1.52 13.07
CA LYS A 267 25.06 0.52 12.00
C LYS A 267 23.71 0.56 11.28
N ILE A 268 23.65 1.35 10.23
CA ILE A 268 22.43 1.65 9.51
C ILE A 268 22.11 0.58 8.48
N ALA A 269 20.84 0.20 8.37
CA ALA A 269 20.30 -0.60 7.29
C ALA A 269 19.12 0.13 6.63
N ARG A 270 18.96 -0.05 5.31
CA ARG A 270 17.85 0.51 4.56
C ARG A 270 16.97 -0.60 3.96
N MET A 271 15.66 -0.50 4.20
CA MET A 271 14.66 -1.45 3.71
C MET A 271 13.67 -0.74 2.78
N ASP A 272 13.94 -0.77 1.51
CA ASP A 272 13.07 -0.25 0.45
C ASP A 272 13.12 -1.16 -0.79
N LEU A 273 12.36 -0.79 -1.84
CA LEU A 273 12.31 -1.58 -3.07
C LEU A 273 13.68 -1.74 -3.75
N ASP A 274 14.59 -0.78 -3.59
CA ASP A 274 15.89 -0.82 -4.25
C ASP A 274 16.84 -1.78 -3.54
N THR A 275 16.80 -1.82 -2.21
CA THR A 275 17.66 -2.69 -1.37
C THR A 275 17.10 -4.12 -1.23
N THR A 276 15.83 -4.34 -1.55
CA THR A 276 15.13 -5.62 -1.32
C THR A 276 14.66 -6.29 -2.62
N ARG A 277 15.28 -6.01 -3.75
CA ARG A 277 14.90 -6.54 -5.07
C ARG A 277 15.00 -8.06 -5.15
N THR A 278 15.97 -8.66 -4.47
CA THR A 278 16.14 -10.11 -4.42
C THR A 278 15.66 -10.66 -3.07
N ARG A 279 15.19 -11.91 -3.07
CA ARG A 279 14.80 -12.62 -1.87
C ARG A 279 15.93 -12.67 -0.85
N ASN A 280 17.12 -13.05 -1.28
CA ASN A 280 18.30 -13.18 -0.39
C ASN A 280 18.70 -11.84 0.25
N ALA A 281 18.62 -10.72 -0.49
CA ALA A 281 18.91 -9.40 0.06
C ALA A 281 17.92 -9.01 1.17
N TYR A 282 16.63 -9.27 0.95
CA TYR A 282 15.58 -9.02 1.93
C TYR A 282 15.77 -9.88 3.21
N GLU A 283 15.98 -11.19 3.04
CA GLU A 283 16.18 -12.11 4.16
C GLU A 283 17.43 -11.77 4.97
N ARG A 284 18.54 -11.45 4.31
CA ARG A 284 19.79 -11.04 4.96
C ARG A 284 19.59 -9.76 5.78
N LEU A 285 18.90 -8.76 5.24
CA LEU A 285 18.66 -7.49 5.93
C LEU A 285 17.83 -7.72 7.20
N ILE A 286 16.80 -8.56 7.15
CA ILE A 286 16.00 -8.92 8.32
C ILE A 286 16.84 -9.67 9.35
N ALA A 287 17.65 -10.64 8.93
CA ALA A 287 18.52 -11.40 9.81
C ALA A 287 19.55 -10.47 10.52
N ASP A 288 20.21 -9.60 9.76
CA ASP A 288 21.19 -8.65 10.29
C ASP A 288 20.58 -7.72 11.34
N PHE A 289 19.35 -7.25 11.11
CA PHE A 289 18.67 -6.39 12.08
C PHE A 289 18.15 -7.20 13.28
N SER A 290 17.60 -8.38 13.09
CA SER A 290 17.10 -9.23 14.19
C SER A 290 18.20 -9.67 15.13
N GLU A 291 19.39 -9.97 14.61
CA GLU A 291 20.56 -10.39 15.42
C GLU A 291 21.30 -9.21 16.07
N GLY A 292 20.98 -7.97 15.64
CA GLY A 292 21.61 -6.76 16.16
C GLY A 292 22.93 -6.41 15.48
N ARG A 293 23.24 -6.99 14.32
CA ARG A 293 24.37 -6.55 13.48
C ARG A 293 24.15 -5.14 12.93
N THR A 294 22.91 -4.75 12.74
CA THR A 294 22.49 -3.37 12.49
C THR A 294 21.56 -2.89 13.59
N ASN A 295 21.62 -1.59 13.94
CA ASN A 295 20.89 -1.03 15.08
C ASN A 295 19.97 0.14 14.73
N LEU A 296 20.05 0.65 13.49
CA LEU A 296 19.16 1.69 12.97
C LEU A 296 18.62 1.26 11.60
N LEU A 297 17.30 1.06 11.53
CA LEU A 297 16.64 0.64 10.29
C LEU A 297 15.84 1.79 9.69
N ILE A 298 16.16 2.18 8.47
CA ILE A 298 15.39 3.16 7.71
C ILE A 298 14.50 2.39 6.73
N GLY A 299 13.19 2.62 6.79
CA GLY A 299 12.33 1.84 5.91
C GLY A 299 11.05 2.53 5.48
N THR A 300 10.47 1.93 4.45
CA THR A 300 9.16 2.31 3.90
C THR A 300 8.08 1.37 4.46
N GLN A 301 6.95 1.24 3.78
CA GLN A 301 5.88 0.32 4.18
C GLN A 301 6.32 -1.13 4.45
N MET A 302 7.51 -1.52 4.00
CA MET A 302 8.04 -2.87 4.23
C MET A 302 8.37 -3.13 5.70
N VAL A 303 8.75 -2.10 6.48
CA VAL A 303 9.05 -2.24 7.92
C VAL A 303 7.80 -2.37 8.79
N SER A 304 6.62 -2.03 8.26
CA SER A 304 5.37 -2.08 9.01
C SER A 304 4.78 -3.48 9.14
N LYS A 305 5.21 -4.44 8.30
CA LYS A 305 4.49 -5.70 8.08
C LYS A 305 5.35 -6.94 8.34
N GLY A 306 4.76 -7.95 8.97
CA GLY A 306 5.33 -9.31 9.07
C GLY A 306 6.66 -9.45 9.79
N LEU A 307 7.18 -8.39 10.40
CA LEU A 307 8.48 -8.38 11.07
C LEU A 307 8.32 -8.31 12.59
N ASP A 308 9.12 -9.07 13.28
CA ASP A 308 9.13 -9.12 14.74
C ASP A 308 10.56 -8.86 15.25
N PHE A 309 10.77 -7.70 15.87
CA PHE A 309 12.07 -7.28 16.36
C PHE A 309 12.01 -7.01 17.87
N ASP A 310 12.75 -7.78 18.65
CA ASP A 310 12.70 -7.74 20.11
C ASP A 310 13.37 -6.51 20.74
N LYS A 311 14.37 -5.94 20.06
CA LYS A 311 15.22 -4.87 20.58
C LYS A 311 14.82 -3.46 20.17
N VAL A 312 13.76 -3.32 19.37
CA VAL A 312 13.31 -2.00 18.91
C VAL A 312 12.58 -1.26 20.03
N SER A 313 13.18 -0.17 20.50
CA SER A 313 12.61 0.68 21.55
C SER A 313 12.04 1.98 21.01
N VAL A 314 12.56 2.48 19.88
CA VAL A 314 12.17 3.76 19.28
C VAL A 314 11.73 3.56 17.84
N VAL A 315 10.61 4.20 17.49
CA VAL A 315 10.14 4.33 16.11
C VAL A 315 9.93 5.81 15.81
N GLY A 316 10.55 6.29 14.74
CA GLY A 316 10.35 7.66 14.23
C GLY A 316 9.51 7.66 12.97
N ILE A 317 8.32 8.26 12.99
CA ILE A 317 7.51 8.53 11.79
C ILE A 317 7.90 9.92 11.29
N LEU A 318 8.70 9.98 10.22
CA LEU A 318 9.35 11.21 9.79
C LEU A 318 8.40 12.25 9.17
N ASN A 319 7.30 11.78 8.53
CA ASN A 319 6.36 12.67 7.84
C ASN A 319 4.98 12.02 7.72
N ALA A 320 4.14 12.21 8.73
CA ALA A 320 2.76 11.73 8.71
C ALA A 320 1.91 12.42 7.63
N ASP A 321 2.18 13.70 7.35
CA ASP A 321 1.42 14.49 6.37
C ASP A 321 1.46 13.89 4.96
N SER A 322 2.53 13.15 4.62
CA SER A 322 2.64 12.49 3.31
C SER A 322 1.60 11.39 3.08
N MET A 323 1.08 10.81 4.15
CA MET A 323 0.01 9.81 4.12
C MET A 323 -1.37 10.49 4.11
N LEU A 324 -1.52 11.55 4.92
CA LEU A 324 -2.77 12.28 5.12
C LEU A 324 -3.19 13.10 3.89
N ASN A 325 -2.22 13.65 3.15
CA ASN A 325 -2.46 14.51 1.99
C ASN A 325 -2.51 13.72 0.66
N TYR A 326 -2.66 12.41 0.71
CA TYR A 326 -2.85 11.63 -0.51
C TYR A 326 -4.26 11.89 -1.09
N PRO A 327 -4.40 12.15 -2.42
CA PRO A 327 -5.69 12.48 -3.02
C PRO A 327 -6.56 11.24 -3.24
N ASP A 328 -6.98 10.62 -2.15
CA ASP A 328 -7.86 9.46 -2.12
C ASP A 328 -8.80 9.55 -0.91
N PHE A 329 -10.04 9.15 -1.06
CA PHE A 329 -11.03 9.16 0.03
C PHE A 329 -10.68 8.21 1.19
N ARG A 330 -9.76 7.26 0.96
CA ARG A 330 -9.20 6.35 1.98
C ARG A 330 -7.94 6.88 2.66
N ALA A 331 -7.53 8.12 2.38
CA ALA A 331 -6.25 8.65 2.85
C ALA A 331 -6.12 8.57 4.39
N TYR A 332 -7.13 8.98 5.12
CA TYR A 332 -7.13 8.96 6.59
C TYR A 332 -7.18 7.53 7.15
N GLU A 333 -7.98 6.65 6.56
CA GLU A 333 -8.01 5.23 6.89
C GLU A 333 -6.63 4.60 6.73
N HIS A 334 -6.01 4.75 5.54
CA HIS A 334 -4.69 4.20 5.27
C HIS A 334 -3.60 4.82 6.13
N ALA A 335 -3.68 6.11 6.42
CA ALA A 335 -2.73 6.80 7.29
C ALA A 335 -2.81 6.26 8.74
N PHE A 336 -4.02 6.10 9.28
CA PHE A 336 -4.22 5.51 10.60
C PHE A 336 -3.65 4.09 10.66
N MET A 337 -4.05 3.22 9.72
CA MET A 337 -3.60 1.83 9.65
C MET A 337 -2.07 1.74 9.59
N MET A 338 -1.44 2.55 8.75
CA MET A 338 0.01 2.57 8.60
C MET A 338 0.71 3.06 9.87
N MET A 339 0.24 4.17 10.46
CA MET A 339 0.82 4.71 11.69
C MET A 339 0.65 3.75 12.86
N ALA A 340 -0.52 3.12 13.01
CA ALA A 340 -0.76 2.12 14.04
C ALA A 340 0.13 0.88 13.88
N GLN A 341 0.28 0.36 12.65
CA GLN A 341 1.13 -0.80 12.36
C GLN A 341 2.61 -0.52 12.65
N VAL A 342 3.10 0.63 12.18
CA VAL A 342 4.50 1.04 12.40
C VAL A 342 4.76 1.30 13.88
N SER A 343 3.84 1.98 14.56
CA SER A 343 3.92 2.20 16.02
C SER A 343 3.97 0.89 16.79
N GLY A 344 3.23 -0.11 16.37
CA GLY A 344 3.24 -1.45 16.96
C GLY A 344 4.58 -2.18 16.89
N ARG A 345 5.58 -1.65 16.19
CA ARG A 345 6.96 -2.18 16.16
C ARG A 345 7.79 -1.74 17.35
N ALA A 346 7.45 -0.63 18.00
CA ALA A 346 8.15 -0.16 19.20
C ALA A 346 7.68 -0.92 20.44
N GLY A 347 8.63 -1.38 21.26
CA GLY A 347 8.39 -1.95 22.59
C GLY A 347 7.80 -3.35 22.55
N ARG A 348 8.65 -4.33 22.85
CA ARG A 348 8.29 -5.74 23.07
C ARG A 348 9.09 -6.29 24.25
N LYS A 349 8.68 -7.43 24.80
CA LYS A 349 9.35 -8.09 25.93
C LYS A 349 9.56 -7.20 27.17
N GLY A 350 8.48 -6.54 27.64
CA GLY A 350 8.44 -5.96 28.97
C GLY A 350 8.86 -4.49 29.11
N LYS A 351 9.32 -3.82 28.04
CA LYS A 351 9.54 -2.38 28.01
C LYS A 351 8.57 -1.69 27.06
N ARG A 352 7.92 -0.63 27.53
CA ARG A 352 7.07 0.22 26.71
C ARG A 352 7.93 0.95 25.67
N GLY A 353 7.60 0.85 24.39
CA GLY A 353 8.32 1.55 23.33
C GLY A 353 7.90 3.00 23.21
N LEU A 354 8.72 3.79 22.52
CA LEU A 354 8.47 5.20 22.22
C LEU A 354 8.32 5.40 20.71
N VAL A 355 7.29 6.12 20.32
CA VAL A 355 7.07 6.53 18.93
C VAL A 355 7.13 8.05 18.86
N ILE A 356 7.98 8.58 18.00
CA ILE A 356 8.01 10.02 17.68
C ILE A 356 7.29 10.22 16.35
N LEU A 357 6.10 10.82 16.41
CA LEU A 357 5.27 11.10 15.24
C LEU A 357 5.43 12.57 14.83
N GLN A 358 6.09 12.81 13.73
CA GLN A 358 6.34 14.16 13.18
C GLN A 358 5.25 14.54 12.17
N THR A 359 4.57 15.67 12.42
CA THR A 359 3.53 16.22 11.54
C THR A 359 3.52 17.75 11.57
N LYS A 360 3.02 18.37 10.50
CA LYS A 360 2.75 19.82 10.42
C LYS A 360 1.38 20.18 11.00
N ASN A 361 0.54 19.18 11.23
CA ASN A 361 -0.85 19.36 11.64
C ASN A 361 -1.17 18.46 12.85
N PRO A 362 -0.60 18.75 14.04
CA PRO A 362 -0.75 17.90 15.23
C PRO A 362 -2.20 17.82 15.76
N THR A 363 -3.03 18.79 15.40
CA THR A 363 -4.43 18.90 15.87
C THR A 363 -5.45 18.16 15.00
N LEU A 364 -5.01 17.53 13.89
CA LEU A 364 -5.92 16.72 13.07
C LEU A 364 -6.52 15.56 13.89
N PRO A 365 -7.85 15.33 13.82
CA PRO A 365 -8.52 14.26 14.59
C PRO A 365 -7.84 12.90 14.45
N VAL A 366 -7.42 12.53 13.24
CA VAL A 366 -6.77 11.25 12.99
C VAL A 366 -5.44 11.09 13.75
N ILE A 367 -4.71 12.17 14.03
CA ILE A 367 -3.48 12.12 14.84
C ILE A 367 -3.84 11.77 16.30
N GLY A 368 -4.83 12.42 16.86
CA GLY A 368 -5.35 12.07 18.19
C GLY A 368 -5.85 10.62 18.27
N GLN A 369 -6.59 10.17 17.27
CA GLN A 369 -7.04 8.79 17.16
C GLN A 369 -5.91 7.78 17.13
N VAL A 370 -4.81 8.06 16.41
CA VAL A 370 -3.61 7.22 16.41
C VAL A 370 -2.95 7.19 17.79
N VAL A 371 -2.81 8.33 18.44
CA VAL A 371 -2.20 8.45 19.78
C VAL A 371 -2.95 7.62 20.80
N HIS A 372 -4.29 7.66 20.78
CA HIS A 372 -5.15 6.93 21.71
C HIS A 372 -5.54 5.52 21.23
N ASN A 373 -5.08 5.12 20.04
CA ASN A 373 -5.51 3.88 19.38
C ASN A 373 -7.04 3.78 19.24
N ASP A 374 -7.67 4.90 18.96
CA ASP A 374 -9.13 5.05 18.85
C ASP A 374 -9.60 4.73 17.44
N TYR A 375 -9.71 3.44 17.13
CA TYR A 375 -10.24 2.97 15.85
C TYR A 375 -11.74 3.28 15.72
N GLU A 376 -12.51 3.19 16.80
CA GLU A 376 -13.96 3.42 16.76
C GLU A 376 -14.28 4.87 16.41
N GLY A 377 -13.61 5.85 17.02
CA GLY A 377 -13.78 7.27 16.70
C GLY A 377 -13.38 7.57 15.24
N LEU A 378 -12.31 6.94 14.72
CA LEU A 378 -11.94 7.02 13.31
C LEU A 378 -13.04 6.47 12.40
N TYR A 379 -13.56 5.27 12.73
CA TYR A 379 -14.56 4.58 11.95
C TYR A 379 -15.85 5.41 11.84
N GLN A 380 -16.36 5.95 12.93
CA GLN A 380 -17.57 6.77 12.92
C GLN A 380 -17.40 8.02 12.05
N GLY A 381 -16.30 8.76 12.20
CA GLY A 381 -16.04 9.96 11.41
C GLY A 381 -15.92 9.65 9.91
N ILE A 382 -15.17 8.60 9.55
CA ILE A 382 -15.02 8.20 8.14
C ILE A 382 -16.34 7.70 7.53
N LEU A 383 -17.15 6.96 8.28
CA LEU A 383 -18.45 6.48 7.77
C LEU A 383 -19.42 7.60 7.44
N GLU A 384 -19.48 8.64 8.27
CA GLU A 384 -20.32 9.80 8.02
C GLU A 384 -19.91 10.51 6.73
N GLU A 385 -18.60 10.73 6.55
CA GLU A 385 -18.04 11.30 5.33
C GLU A 385 -18.36 10.43 4.09
N ARG A 386 -18.14 9.11 4.18
CA ARG A 386 -18.41 8.19 3.09
C ARG A 386 -19.89 8.11 2.69
N ARG A 387 -20.80 8.23 3.65
CA ARG A 387 -22.22 8.31 3.38
C ARG A 387 -22.57 9.59 2.63
N THR A 388 -22.05 10.73 3.08
CA THR A 388 -22.28 12.04 2.48
C THR A 388 -21.77 12.11 1.05
N PHE A 389 -20.58 11.56 0.78
CA PHE A 389 -19.92 11.62 -0.53
C PHE A 389 -20.13 10.40 -1.41
N HIS A 390 -21.04 9.49 -1.02
CA HIS A 390 -21.40 8.31 -1.80
C HIS A 390 -20.20 7.38 -2.08
N TYR A 391 -19.55 6.92 -1.00
CA TYR A 391 -18.42 5.99 -1.05
C TYR A 391 -18.75 4.62 -0.41
N PRO A 392 -17.95 3.57 -0.69
CA PRO A 392 -18.07 2.31 0.04
C PRO A 392 -17.93 2.50 1.57
N PRO A 393 -18.69 1.80 2.40
CA PRO A 393 -19.51 0.61 2.11
C PRO A 393 -20.93 0.87 1.64
N PHE A 394 -21.36 2.12 1.47
CA PHE A 394 -22.73 2.46 1.09
C PHE A 394 -22.98 2.40 -0.41
N PHE A 395 -21.92 2.59 -1.19
CA PHE A 395 -21.94 2.60 -2.65
C PHE A 395 -20.85 1.69 -3.21
N HIS A 396 -21.06 1.19 -4.41
CA HIS A 396 -20.03 0.57 -5.24
C HIS A 396 -19.42 1.61 -6.18
N LEU A 397 -18.12 1.54 -6.37
CA LEU A 397 -17.41 2.39 -7.31
C LEU A 397 -16.99 1.56 -8.54
N ILE A 398 -17.19 2.12 -9.72
CA ILE A 398 -16.64 1.56 -10.95
C ILE A 398 -15.81 2.64 -11.64
N ASN A 399 -14.49 2.46 -11.68
CA ASN A 399 -13.64 3.28 -12.52
C ASN A 399 -13.62 2.70 -13.94
N VAL A 400 -14.01 3.51 -14.89
CA VAL A 400 -13.94 3.20 -16.33
C VAL A 400 -12.76 3.95 -16.91
N PHE A 401 -11.76 3.23 -17.37
CA PHE A 401 -10.58 3.79 -17.99
C PHE A 401 -10.65 3.65 -19.49
N VAL A 402 -10.41 4.77 -20.18
CA VAL A 402 -10.33 4.87 -21.62
C VAL A 402 -8.90 5.20 -21.99
N LYS A 403 -8.28 4.36 -22.85
CA LYS A 403 -6.89 4.54 -23.29
C LYS A 403 -6.79 4.62 -24.80
N HIS A 404 -6.00 5.57 -25.28
CA HIS A 404 -5.67 5.67 -26.71
C HIS A 404 -4.32 6.36 -26.92
N LYS A 405 -3.62 6.03 -28.02
CA LYS A 405 -2.32 6.65 -28.37
C LYS A 405 -2.45 8.15 -28.62
N TYR A 406 -3.52 8.58 -29.30
CA TYR A 406 -3.76 9.99 -29.61
C TYR A 406 -4.67 10.63 -28.58
N ASP A 407 -4.24 11.75 -27.98
CA ASP A 407 -4.95 12.40 -26.86
C ASP A 407 -6.35 12.90 -27.28
N LYS A 408 -6.45 13.54 -28.46
CA LYS A 408 -7.75 14.01 -29.00
C LYS A 408 -8.76 12.88 -29.17
N VAL A 409 -8.33 11.72 -29.67
CA VAL A 409 -9.19 10.55 -29.83
C VAL A 409 -9.60 9.99 -28.47
N CYS A 410 -8.67 9.90 -27.52
CA CYS A 410 -8.94 9.47 -26.15
C CYS A 410 -9.99 10.37 -25.48
N GLU A 411 -9.86 11.68 -25.65
CA GLU A 411 -10.77 12.68 -25.10
C GLU A 411 -12.16 12.57 -25.72
N GLN A 412 -12.28 12.57 -27.06
CA GLN A 412 -13.56 12.42 -27.76
C GLN A 412 -14.27 11.12 -27.38
N ALA A 413 -13.56 9.99 -27.44
CA ALA A 413 -14.10 8.68 -27.06
C ALA A 413 -14.58 8.66 -25.59
N SER A 414 -13.83 9.26 -24.68
CA SER A 414 -14.23 9.32 -23.28
C SER A 414 -15.48 10.18 -23.04
N HIS A 415 -15.65 11.27 -23.78
CA HIS A 415 -16.85 12.10 -23.69
C HIS A 415 -18.07 11.39 -24.28
N GLU A 416 -17.94 10.72 -25.43
CA GLU A 416 -19.04 9.93 -26.02
C GLU A 416 -19.44 8.76 -25.11
N LEU A 417 -18.47 8.02 -24.58
CA LEU A 417 -18.73 6.96 -23.60
C LEU A 417 -19.42 7.49 -22.36
N CYS A 418 -18.95 8.61 -21.81
CA CYS A 418 -19.55 9.23 -20.64
C CYS A 418 -21.00 9.65 -20.88
N LYS A 419 -21.31 10.21 -22.06
CA LYS A 419 -22.67 10.57 -22.47
C LYS A 419 -23.57 9.33 -22.52
N THR A 420 -23.11 8.25 -23.12
CA THR A 420 -23.81 6.96 -23.15
C THR A 420 -24.07 6.41 -21.75
N LEU A 421 -23.06 6.40 -20.89
CA LEU A 421 -23.21 5.94 -19.51
C LEU A 421 -24.19 6.81 -18.72
N ARG A 422 -24.16 8.13 -18.92
CA ARG A 422 -25.12 9.06 -18.27
C ARG A 422 -26.57 8.83 -18.69
N SER A 423 -26.81 8.35 -19.91
CA SER A 423 -28.20 8.06 -20.35
C SER A 423 -28.84 6.92 -19.55
N TRP A 424 -28.01 6.02 -18.94
CA TRP A 424 -28.50 4.90 -18.11
C TRP A 424 -28.35 5.15 -16.61
N PHE A 425 -27.26 5.78 -16.21
CA PHE A 425 -26.90 5.94 -14.79
C PHE A 425 -27.13 7.36 -14.27
N GLY A 426 -27.49 8.32 -15.15
CA GLY A 426 -27.78 9.70 -14.75
C GLY A 426 -26.61 10.40 -14.03
N GLY A 427 -26.91 11.09 -12.95
CA GLY A 427 -25.94 11.84 -12.15
C GLY A 427 -24.91 10.99 -11.38
N ARG A 428 -25.04 9.66 -11.42
CA ARG A 428 -24.07 8.73 -10.83
C ARG A 428 -22.74 8.67 -11.60
N VAL A 429 -22.69 9.26 -12.81
CA VAL A 429 -21.50 9.24 -13.69
C VAL A 429 -20.76 10.55 -13.59
N LEU A 430 -19.53 10.50 -13.13
CA LEU A 430 -18.61 11.64 -12.95
C LEU A 430 -17.47 11.57 -13.97
N GLY A 431 -17.00 12.70 -14.42
CA GLY A 431 -15.94 12.83 -15.43
C GLY A 431 -16.49 13.03 -16.84
N PRO A 432 -15.72 12.75 -17.92
CA PRO A 432 -14.37 12.15 -17.89
C PRO A 432 -13.30 13.15 -17.45
N ASP A 433 -12.32 12.66 -16.70
CA ASP A 433 -11.19 13.45 -16.20
C ASP A 433 -9.84 12.78 -16.51
N LYS A 434 -8.77 13.57 -16.45
CA LYS A 434 -7.40 13.05 -16.47
C LYS A 434 -7.06 12.47 -15.09
N PRO A 435 -6.72 11.18 -14.98
CA PRO A 435 -6.22 10.64 -13.72
C PRO A 435 -4.86 11.24 -13.35
N ALA A 436 -4.40 11.04 -12.10
CA ALA A 436 -3.09 11.53 -11.64
C ALA A 436 -1.94 11.09 -12.56
N VAL A 437 -2.04 9.90 -13.15
CA VAL A 437 -1.16 9.41 -14.21
C VAL A 437 -1.97 9.36 -15.52
N ALA A 438 -1.93 10.44 -16.28
CA ALA A 438 -2.74 10.61 -17.48
C ALA A 438 -2.13 9.99 -18.75
N ARG A 439 -0.89 9.48 -18.69
CA ARG A 439 -0.22 8.81 -19.80
C ARG A 439 0.76 7.74 -19.32
N VAL A 440 0.66 6.54 -19.88
CA VAL A 440 1.57 5.40 -19.61
C VAL A 440 1.94 4.72 -20.92
N LYS A 441 3.22 4.48 -21.16
CA LYS A 441 3.74 3.79 -22.38
C LYS A 441 3.13 4.35 -23.67
N THR A 442 3.16 5.67 -23.86
CA THR A 442 2.57 6.40 -24.99
C THR A 442 1.04 6.44 -25.07
N MET A 443 0.34 5.70 -24.22
CA MET A 443 -1.13 5.68 -24.17
C MET A 443 -1.65 6.78 -23.25
N ASN A 444 -2.48 7.68 -23.78
CA ASN A 444 -3.21 8.66 -22.99
C ASN A 444 -4.39 7.98 -22.28
N ILE A 445 -4.73 8.45 -21.09
CA ILE A 445 -5.73 7.86 -20.22
C ILE A 445 -6.75 8.91 -19.81
N ARG A 446 -8.04 8.52 -19.85
CA ARG A 446 -9.14 9.24 -19.23
C ARG A 446 -9.86 8.30 -18.27
N LYS A 447 -10.42 8.86 -17.22
CA LYS A 447 -11.14 8.14 -16.19
C LYS A 447 -12.56 8.68 -16.05
N ILE A 448 -13.53 7.79 -16.06
CA ILE A 448 -14.93 8.05 -15.70
C ILE A 448 -15.20 7.27 -14.41
N VAL A 449 -15.92 7.85 -13.47
CA VAL A 449 -16.29 7.18 -12.21
C VAL A 449 -17.81 7.02 -12.18
N ILE A 450 -18.26 5.81 -11.87
CA ILE A 450 -19.67 5.51 -11.64
C ILE A 450 -19.82 5.14 -10.17
N LYS A 451 -20.76 5.81 -9.47
CA LYS A 451 -21.11 5.52 -8.08
C LYS A 451 -22.49 4.90 -8.04
N LEU A 452 -22.59 3.66 -7.58
CA LEU A 452 -23.82 2.88 -7.59
C LEU A 452 -24.23 2.54 -6.15
N GLU A 453 -25.50 2.79 -5.83
CA GLU A 453 -26.06 2.43 -4.52
C GLU A 453 -26.07 0.90 -4.35
N ASN A 454 -25.94 0.45 -3.11
CA ASN A 454 -26.11 -0.96 -2.77
C ASN A 454 -27.54 -1.41 -3.15
N GLY A 455 -27.64 -2.62 -3.72
CA GLY A 455 -28.94 -3.18 -4.14
C GLY A 455 -29.31 -2.97 -5.60
N ILE A 456 -28.52 -2.19 -6.37
CA ILE A 456 -28.66 -2.12 -7.83
C ILE A 456 -28.39 -3.50 -8.45
N ASP A 457 -29.16 -3.85 -9.46
CA ASP A 457 -28.97 -5.07 -10.24
C ASP A 457 -27.62 -5.06 -10.98
N GLN A 458 -26.66 -5.75 -10.40
CA GLN A 458 -25.29 -5.85 -10.89
C GLN A 458 -25.22 -6.54 -12.28
N GLN A 459 -26.21 -7.35 -12.64
CA GLN A 459 -26.25 -8.00 -13.94
C GLN A 459 -26.58 -6.97 -15.01
N LYS A 460 -27.60 -6.14 -14.79
CA LYS A 460 -27.95 -5.04 -15.70
C LYS A 460 -26.80 -4.05 -15.86
N VAL A 461 -26.12 -3.70 -14.76
CA VAL A 461 -24.94 -2.83 -14.82
C VAL A 461 -23.88 -3.42 -15.76
N ARG A 462 -23.57 -4.70 -15.63
CA ARG A 462 -22.59 -5.37 -16.50
C ARG A 462 -23.05 -5.40 -17.97
N GLU A 463 -24.32 -5.61 -18.22
CA GLU A 463 -24.90 -5.60 -19.58
C GLU A 463 -24.76 -4.22 -20.22
N TYR A 464 -25.10 -3.15 -19.51
CA TYR A 464 -24.93 -1.77 -19.99
C TYR A 464 -23.46 -1.42 -20.28
N LEU A 465 -22.53 -1.79 -19.38
CA LEU A 465 -21.11 -1.55 -19.58
C LEU A 465 -20.56 -2.31 -20.79
N LYS A 466 -20.94 -3.58 -20.97
CA LYS A 466 -20.58 -4.38 -22.14
C LYS A 466 -21.15 -3.79 -23.43
N PHE A 467 -22.41 -3.39 -23.40
CA PHE A 467 -23.05 -2.78 -24.55
C PHE A 467 -22.36 -1.47 -24.97
N ALA A 468 -22.08 -0.58 -24.01
CA ALA A 468 -21.35 0.65 -24.26
C ALA A 468 -19.98 0.40 -24.89
N GLN A 469 -19.22 -0.56 -24.34
CA GLN A 469 -17.91 -0.95 -24.87
C GLN A 469 -18.03 -1.49 -26.31
N GLN A 470 -19.02 -2.33 -26.57
CA GLN A 470 -19.24 -2.89 -27.91
C GLN A 470 -19.63 -1.81 -28.95
N GLN A 471 -20.44 -0.82 -28.55
CA GLN A 471 -20.79 0.29 -29.43
C GLN A 471 -19.56 1.14 -29.77
N MET A 472 -18.72 1.45 -28.78
CA MET A 472 -17.47 2.17 -29.01
C MET A 472 -16.51 1.39 -29.92
N GLY A 473 -16.44 0.05 -29.79
CA GLY A 473 -15.59 -0.81 -30.60
C GLY A 473 -16.05 -0.97 -32.07
N LYS A 474 -17.31 -0.69 -32.36
CA LYS A 474 -17.85 -0.72 -33.75
C LYS A 474 -17.54 0.55 -34.52
N ASP A 475 -17.20 1.63 -33.87
CA ASP A 475 -16.90 2.90 -34.51
C ASP A 475 -15.47 2.90 -35.06
N PRO A 476 -15.31 3.06 -36.39
CA PRO A 476 -13.96 3.05 -36.99
C PRO A 476 -13.01 4.11 -36.47
N ARG A 477 -13.55 5.22 -35.94
CA ARG A 477 -12.74 6.28 -35.28
C ARG A 477 -11.98 5.78 -34.06
N TYR A 478 -12.44 4.70 -33.41
CA TYR A 478 -11.98 4.19 -32.14
C TYR A 478 -11.36 2.79 -32.24
N GLY A 479 -10.90 2.35 -33.41
CA GLY A 479 -10.42 0.98 -33.65
C GLY A 479 -9.30 0.48 -32.74
N ALA A 480 -8.48 1.39 -32.17
CA ALA A 480 -7.40 1.06 -31.22
C ALA A 480 -7.72 1.45 -29.79
N LEU A 481 -8.98 1.78 -29.49
CA LEU A 481 -9.42 2.19 -28.16
C LEU A 481 -9.38 1.01 -27.20
N GLN A 482 -8.81 1.24 -26.02
CA GLN A 482 -8.84 0.28 -24.92
C GLN A 482 -9.75 0.80 -23.82
N ILE A 483 -10.78 0.05 -23.48
CA ILE A 483 -11.67 0.33 -22.35
C ILE A 483 -11.54 -0.79 -21.35
N TYR A 484 -11.30 -0.46 -20.07
CA TYR A 484 -11.29 -1.43 -18.99
C TYR A 484 -11.94 -0.87 -17.73
N TYR A 485 -12.38 -1.77 -16.89
CA TYR A 485 -13.13 -1.47 -15.69
C TYR A 485 -12.34 -1.90 -14.44
N ASP A 486 -12.42 -1.10 -13.40
CA ASP A 486 -11.95 -1.45 -12.06
C ASP A 486 -13.11 -1.22 -11.09
N VAL A 487 -13.63 -2.33 -10.57
CA VAL A 487 -14.76 -2.35 -9.64
C VAL A 487 -14.21 -2.31 -8.22
N ASP A 488 -14.77 -1.44 -7.38
CA ASP A 488 -14.33 -1.17 -6.02
C ASP A 488 -12.80 -0.99 -5.94
N PRO A 489 -12.25 0.06 -6.60
CA PRO A 489 -10.84 0.34 -6.63
C PRO A 489 -10.30 0.66 -5.24
N LEU A 490 -9.02 0.31 -5.02
CA LEU A 490 -8.28 0.59 -3.78
C LEU A 490 -7.08 1.49 -4.04
#